data_ebad946d37e6443d139b368a6b6dfcfe
#
_entry.id   ebad946d37e6443d139b368a6b6dfcfe
#
_cell.length_a   1.000
_cell.length_b   1.000
_cell.length_c   1.000
_cell.angle_alpha   90.00
_cell.angle_beta   90.00
_cell.angle_gamma   90.00
#
_symmetry.space_group_name_H-M   'P 1'
#
loop_
_entity.id
_entity.type
_entity.pdbx_description
1 polymer ?
#
loop_
_entity_poly.entity_id
_entity_poly.type
_entity_poly.pdbx_seq_one_letter_code
_entity_poly.pdbx_strand_id
1 'polypeptide(L)'
;MKKIAVDAMGGDNAPQALVEGVNQAIRDFDDIEIVLYGDEAKIKDYLTATERVSIVHTEEKIDSDDEPARAIRRKKQASMVLAAKDVKDGEVDAMLSAGNTGALLAAGFFIVGRIKGCL
;
A
#
# COMPACT_ATOMS: atom_id res chain seq x y z
N MET A 1 14.02 12.24 4.17
CA MET A 1 12.64 12.22 3.67
C MET A 1 12.05 10.84 3.92
N LYS A 2 10.89 10.77 4.55
CA LYS A 2 10.24 9.49 4.81
C LYS A 2 9.51 9.01 3.58
N LYS A 3 9.65 7.72 3.27
CA LYS A 3 9.00 7.09 2.13
C LYS A 3 7.88 6.18 2.63
N ILE A 4 6.66 6.41 2.15
CA ILE A 4 5.47 5.72 2.61
C ILE A 4 4.85 4.94 1.45
N ALA A 5 4.63 3.65 1.66
CA ALA A 5 3.92 2.80 0.70
C ALA A 5 2.42 2.90 0.95
N VAL A 6 1.64 3.09 -0.09
CA VAL A 6 0.18 3.14 -0.01
C VAL A 6 -0.42 2.08 -0.92
N ASP A 7 -1.19 1.17 -0.33
CA ASP A 7 -1.98 0.20 -1.09
C ASP A 7 -3.18 0.94 -1.68
N ALA A 8 -3.04 1.36 -2.94
CA ALA A 8 -4.06 2.18 -3.59
C ALA A 8 -5.32 1.43 -3.93
N MET A 9 -5.29 0.10 -3.90
CA MET A 9 -6.41 -0.75 -4.30
C MET A 9 -7.21 -1.28 -3.11
N GLY A 10 -6.82 -0.94 -1.88
CA GLY A 10 -7.55 -1.37 -0.70
C GLY A 10 -8.75 -0.48 -0.39
N GLY A 11 -9.81 -1.09 0.15
CA GLY A 11 -11.01 -0.36 0.56
C GLY A 11 -12.07 -0.23 -0.52
N ASP A 12 -13.26 0.19 -0.10
CA ASP A 12 -14.43 0.25 -0.96
C ASP A 12 -14.38 1.38 -2.00
N ASN A 13 -13.64 2.44 -1.70
CA ASN A 13 -13.53 3.62 -2.57
C ASN A 13 -12.17 3.70 -3.28
N ALA A 14 -11.47 2.57 -3.37
CA ALA A 14 -10.19 2.52 -4.04
C ALA A 14 -10.38 2.50 -5.57
N PRO A 15 -9.46 3.10 -6.32
CA PRO A 15 -8.30 3.85 -5.82
C PRO A 15 -8.58 5.33 -5.54
N GLN A 16 -9.77 5.83 -5.89
CA GLN A 16 -10.06 7.27 -5.87
C GLN A 16 -9.77 7.94 -4.53
N ALA A 17 -10.35 7.43 -3.43
CA ALA A 17 -10.21 8.08 -2.13
C ALA A 17 -8.77 8.11 -1.65
N LEU A 18 -8.04 7.00 -1.86
CA LEU A 18 -6.65 6.91 -1.44
C LEU A 18 -5.74 7.82 -2.25
N VAL A 19 -5.95 7.89 -3.57
CA VAL A 19 -5.15 8.74 -4.44
C VAL A 19 -5.42 10.22 -4.16
N GLU A 20 -6.67 10.59 -3.91
CA GLU A 20 -7.01 11.97 -3.54
C GLU A 20 -6.35 12.35 -2.20
N GLY A 21 -6.32 11.43 -1.24
CA GLY A 21 -5.61 11.62 0.02
C GLY A 21 -4.11 11.82 -0.19
N VAL A 22 -3.52 11.07 -1.11
CA VAL A 22 -2.10 11.22 -1.46
C VAL A 22 -1.84 12.59 -2.08
N ASN A 23 -2.70 13.05 -2.99
CA ASN A 23 -2.55 14.39 -3.59
C ASN A 23 -2.53 15.46 -2.50
N GLN A 24 -3.43 15.36 -1.53
CA GLN A 24 -3.48 16.31 -0.42
C GLN A 24 -2.23 16.23 0.46
N ALA A 25 -1.79 15.03 0.78
CA ALA A 25 -0.62 14.84 1.63
C ALA A 25 0.64 15.43 0.99
N ILE A 26 0.81 15.26 -0.31
CA ILE A 26 1.96 15.82 -1.04
C ILE A 26 1.93 17.35 -1.04
N ARG A 27 0.72 17.95 -1.10
CA ARG A 27 0.59 19.41 -1.01
C ARG A 27 0.89 19.94 0.38
N ASP A 28 0.46 19.21 1.41
CA ASP A 28 0.53 19.69 2.79
C ASP A 28 1.87 19.39 3.47
N PHE A 29 2.59 18.39 3.00
CA PHE A 29 3.86 17.96 3.60
C PHE A 29 4.94 17.88 2.53
N ASP A 30 6.09 18.48 2.78
CA ASP A 30 7.19 18.51 1.81
C ASP A 30 8.32 17.55 2.17
N ASP A 31 8.20 16.81 3.27
CA ASP A 31 9.22 15.91 3.77
C ASP A 31 8.87 14.43 3.60
N ILE A 32 7.86 14.13 2.80
CA ILE A 32 7.45 12.75 2.52
C ILE A 32 7.52 12.43 1.03
N GLU A 33 7.74 11.16 0.76
CA GLU A 33 7.68 10.58 -0.58
C GLU A 33 6.72 9.40 -0.51
N ILE A 34 5.88 9.22 -1.53
CA ILE A 34 4.85 8.20 -1.52
C ILE A 34 5.03 7.25 -2.70
N VAL A 35 4.91 5.96 -2.43
CA VAL A 35 4.88 4.91 -3.44
C VAL A 35 3.48 4.32 -3.44
N LEU A 36 2.77 4.43 -4.55
CA LEU A 36 1.43 3.89 -4.73
C LEU A 36 1.51 2.52 -5.39
N TYR A 37 0.83 1.54 -4.82
CA TYR A 37 0.79 0.17 -5.34
C TYR A 37 -0.60 -0.12 -5.85
N GLY A 38 -0.71 -0.42 -7.13
CA GLY A 38 -2.01 -0.73 -7.73
C GLY A 38 -2.01 -0.57 -9.24
N ASP A 39 -3.20 -0.58 -9.81
CA ASP A 39 -3.39 -0.43 -11.26
C ASP A 39 -3.04 1.00 -11.67
N GLU A 40 -1.94 1.14 -12.37
CA GLU A 40 -1.38 2.44 -12.76
C GLU A 40 -2.39 3.29 -13.54
N ALA A 41 -3.12 2.68 -14.49
CA ALA A 41 -4.08 3.43 -15.29
C ALA A 41 -5.21 4.01 -14.42
N LYS A 42 -5.72 3.23 -13.48
CA LYS A 42 -6.77 3.69 -12.56
C LYS A 42 -6.26 4.76 -11.60
N ILE A 43 -5.03 4.59 -11.11
CA ILE A 43 -4.40 5.56 -10.21
C ILE A 43 -4.22 6.90 -10.94
N LYS A 44 -3.76 6.88 -12.18
CA LYS A 44 -3.50 8.09 -12.95
C LYS A 44 -4.76 8.91 -13.24
N ASP A 45 -5.93 8.28 -13.24
CA ASP A 45 -7.20 9.00 -13.43
C ASP A 45 -7.44 10.03 -12.32
N TYR A 46 -6.87 9.83 -11.15
CA TYR A 46 -7.10 10.69 -9.98
C TYR A 46 -5.85 11.40 -9.48
N LEU A 47 -4.67 10.94 -9.88
CA LEU A 47 -3.40 11.47 -9.38
C LEU A 47 -3.08 12.80 -10.04
N THR A 48 -2.95 13.85 -9.23
CA THR A 48 -2.57 15.18 -9.71
C THR A 48 -1.16 15.58 -9.28
N ALA A 49 -0.61 14.91 -8.26
CA ALA A 49 0.75 15.19 -7.80
C ALA A 49 1.76 14.75 -8.88
N THR A 50 2.75 15.60 -9.13
CA THR A 50 3.77 15.34 -10.16
C THR A 50 5.16 15.11 -9.60
N GLU A 51 5.35 15.28 -8.29
CA GLU A 51 6.65 15.08 -7.64
C GLU A 51 6.48 14.27 -6.36
N ARG A 52 7.53 13.56 -5.96
CA ARG A 52 7.61 12.77 -4.74
C ARG A 52 6.56 11.65 -4.67
N VAL A 53 6.03 11.24 -5.81
CA VAL A 53 5.11 10.11 -5.93
C VAL A 53 5.58 9.20 -7.04
N SER A 54 5.61 7.90 -6.76
CA SER A 54 5.89 6.88 -7.77
C SER A 54 4.83 5.79 -7.68
N ILE A 55 4.71 4.98 -8.74
CA ILE A 55 3.70 3.94 -8.84
C ILE A 55 4.39 2.61 -9.11
N VAL A 56 4.05 1.61 -8.31
CA VAL A 56 4.39 0.21 -8.57
C VAL A 56 3.13 -0.43 -9.12
N HIS A 57 3.14 -0.73 -10.42
CA HIS A 57 1.96 -1.26 -11.10
C HIS A 57 1.68 -2.71 -10.72
N THR A 58 0.44 -3.00 -10.35
CA THR A 58 -0.08 -4.35 -10.23
C THR A 58 -1.59 -4.33 -10.39
N GLU A 59 -2.14 -5.35 -11.02
CA GLU A 59 -3.59 -5.49 -11.17
C GLU A 59 -4.18 -6.39 -10.09
N GLU A 60 -3.34 -7.09 -9.32
CA GLU A 60 -3.79 -8.01 -8.29
C GLU A 60 -4.03 -7.29 -6.98
N LYS A 61 -5.12 -7.63 -6.31
CA LYS A 61 -5.46 -7.06 -5.01
C LYS A 61 -6.10 -8.10 -4.12
N ILE A 62 -6.04 -7.84 -2.80
CA ILE A 62 -6.73 -8.67 -1.81
C ILE A 62 -8.10 -8.05 -1.57
N ASP A 63 -9.15 -8.84 -1.79
CA ASP A 63 -10.53 -8.40 -1.59
C ASP A 63 -10.90 -8.47 -0.11
N SER A 64 -11.91 -7.68 0.28
CA SER A 64 -12.34 -7.62 1.67
C SER A 64 -12.89 -8.95 2.19
N ASP A 65 -13.36 -9.82 1.31
CA ASP A 65 -13.91 -11.13 1.66
C ASP A 65 -12.91 -12.28 1.49
N ASP A 66 -11.67 -12.00 1.11
CA ASP A 66 -10.63 -13.03 1.02
C ASP A 66 -10.25 -13.54 2.42
N GLU A 67 -9.94 -14.84 2.52
CA GLU A 67 -9.39 -15.39 3.74
C GLU A 67 -7.97 -14.82 3.93
N PRO A 68 -7.69 -14.14 5.06
CA PRO A 68 -6.48 -13.32 5.17
C PRO A 68 -5.15 -14.05 4.95
N ALA A 69 -4.89 -15.11 5.69
CA ALA A 69 -3.60 -15.78 5.61
C ALA A 69 -3.39 -16.45 4.24
N ARG A 70 -4.47 -17.02 3.69
CA ARG A 70 -4.41 -17.67 2.38
C ARG A 70 -4.17 -16.64 1.28
N ALA A 71 -4.84 -15.49 1.36
CA ALA A 71 -4.69 -14.43 0.37
C ALA A 71 -3.24 -13.93 0.33
N ILE A 72 -2.63 -13.71 1.48
CA ILE A 72 -1.23 -13.26 1.56
C ILE A 72 -0.30 -14.26 0.91
N ARG A 73 -0.54 -15.56 1.11
CA ARG A 73 0.32 -16.61 0.55
C ARG A 73 0.12 -16.82 -0.94
N ARG A 74 -1.11 -16.67 -1.45
CA ARG A 74 -1.44 -16.96 -2.84
C ARG A 74 -1.33 -15.75 -3.77
N LYS A 75 -1.74 -14.57 -3.29
CA LYS A 75 -1.75 -13.36 -4.10
C LYS A 75 -0.46 -12.57 -3.91
N LYS A 76 0.65 -13.14 -4.35
CA LYS A 76 1.99 -12.57 -4.12
C LYS A 76 2.23 -11.24 -4.84
N GLN A 77 1.45 -10.96 -5.87
CA GLN A 77 1.55 -9.70 -6.60
C GLN A 77 0.48 -8.69 -6.18
N ALA A 78 -0.33 -9.01 -5.16
CA ALA A 78 -1.33 -8.07 -4.65
C ALA A 78 -0.67 -6.81 -4.13
N SER A 79 -1.33 -5.67 -4.32
CA SER A 79 -0.79 -4.37 -3.93
C SER A 79 -0.35 -4.33 -2.47
N MET A 80 -1.16 -4.90 -1.56
CA MET A 80 -0.82 -4.96 -0.14
C MET A 80 0.43 -5.80 0.11
N VAL A 81 0.59 -6.92 -0.59
CA VAL A 81 1.74 -7.82 -0.41
C VAL A 81 3.01 -7.16 -0.92
N LEU A 82 2.96 -6.50 -2.07
CA LEU A 82 4.12 -5.79 -2.62
C LEU A 82 4.56 -4.66 -1.69
N ALA A 83 3.60 -3.90 -1.15
CA ALA A 83 3.89 -2.83 -0.20
C ALA A 83 4.57 -3.38 1.07
N ALA A 84 4.05 -4.48 1.61
CA ALA A 84 4.62 -5.10 2.80
C ALA A 84 6.04 -5.62 2.55
N LYS A 85 6.29 -6.20 1.39
CA LYS A 85 7.64 -6.67 1.03
C LYS A 85 8.62 -5.51 0.95
N ASP A 86 8.22 -4.37 0.41
CA ASP A 86 9.09 -3.21 0.34
C ASP A 86 9.39 -2.62 1.71
N VAL A 87 8.45 -2.70 2.65
CA VAL A 87 8.73 -2.34 4.05
C VAL A 87 9.78 -3.27 4.64
N LYS A 88 9.61 -4.57 4.45
CA LYS A 88 10.55 -5.57 4.94
C LYS A 88 11.96 -5.36 4.39
N ASP A 89 12.05 -5.03 3.10
CA ASP A 89 13.33 -4.88 2.41
C ASP A 89 13.98 -3.50 2.63
N GLY A 90 13.30 -2.61 3.37
CA GLY A 90 13.82 -1.28 3.65
C GLY A 90 13.67 -0.29 2.50
N GLU A 91 12.91 -0.65 1.46
CA GLU A 91 12.67 0.23 0.32
C GLU A 91 11.74 1.38 0.69
N VAL A 92 10.85 1.16 1.66
CA VAL A 92 9.96 2.18 2.21
C VAL A 92 9.98 2.10 3.74
N ASP A 93 9.60 3.17 4.40
CA ASP A 93 9.66 3.28 5.87
C ASP A 93 8.39 2.78 6.56
N ALA A 94 7.24 2.88 5.89
CA ALA A 94 5.96 2.49 6.45
C ALA A 94 4.96 2.20 5.33
N MET A 95 3.83 1.59 5.67
CA MET A 95 2.76 1.36 4.69
C MET A 95 1.40 1.71 5.26
N LEU A 96 0.48 2.07 4.36
CA LEU A 96 -0.92 2.34 4.66
C LEU A 96 -1.80 1.49 3.74
N SER A 97 -2.87 0.95 4.30
CA SER A 97 -3.89 0.25 3.52
C SER A 97 -5.24 0.36 4.22
N ALA A 98 -6.28 0.56 3.44
CA ALA A 98 -7.67 0.57 3.93
C ALA A 98 -8.42 -0.71 3.53
N GLY A 99 -7.69 -1.72 3.07
CA GLY A 99 -8.28 -2.97 2.59
C GLY A 99 -8.60 -3.95 3.71
N ASN A 100 -8.49 -5.23 3.38
CA ASN A 100 -8.78 -6.34 4.30
C ASN A 100 -7.91 -6.26 5.55
N THR A 101 -8.51 -5.94 6.70
CA THR A 101 -7.79 -5.75 7.96
C THR A 101 -7.05 -7.03 8.39
N GLY A 102 -7.68 -8.19 8.24
CA GLY A 102 -7.04 -9.46 8.57
C GLY A 102 -5.85 -9.75 7.68
N ALA A 103 -5.96 -9.45 6.39
CA ALA A 103 -4.85 -9.61 5.46
C ALA A 103 -3.70 -8.65 5.79
N LEU A 104 -4.01 -7.43 6.20
CA LEU A 104 -3.00 -6.46 6.61
C LEU A 104 -2.22 -6.95 7.84
N LEU A 105 -2.93 -7.51 8.83
CA LEU A 105 -2.30 -8.10 10.01
C LEU A 105 -1.45 -9.30 9.62
N ALA A 106 -1.94 -10.18 8.74
CA ALA A 106 -1.20 -11.33 8.26
C ALA A 106 0.05 -10.91 7.49
N ALA A 107 -0.05 -9.89 6.65
CA ALA A 107 1.09 -9.36 5.91
C ALA A 107 2.15 -8.82 6.88
N GLY A 108 1.72 -8.07 7.89
CA GLY A 108 2.62 -7.57 8.91
C GLY A 108 3.34 -8.69 9.64
N PHE A 109 2.60 -9.73 10.02
CA PHE A 109 3.16 -10.86 10.76
C PHE A 109 4.06 -11.75 9.90
N PHE A 110 3.57 -12.16 8.72
CA PHE A 110 4.27 -13.17 7.90
C PHE A 110 5.32 -12.60 6.96
N ILE A 111 5.17 -11.37 6.52
CA ILE A 111 6.09 -10.75 5.56
C ILE A 111 7.10 -9.87 6.27
N VAL A 112 6.62 -8.88 7.03
CA VAL A 112 7.49 -7.92 7.71
C VAL A 112 8.12 -8.54 8.96
N GLY A 113 7.36 -9.37 9.66
CA GLY A 113 7.80 -10.01 10.89
C GLY A 113 7.49 -9.15 12.11
N ARG A 114 7.73 -9.72 13.30
CA ARG A 114 7.49 -9.01 14.54
C ARG A 114 8.65 -8.09 14.87
N ILE A 115 8.32 -6.91 15.37
CA ILE A 115 9.33 -6.03 15.93
C ILE A 115 9.77 -6.65 17.25
N LYS A 116 11.08 -6.79 17.46
CA LYS A 116 11.61 -7.37 18.67
C LYS A 116 11.15 -6.56 19.88
N GLY A 117 10.57 -7.25 20.87
CA GLY A 117 10.05 -6.61 22.07
C GLY A 117 8.59 -6.18 21.98
N CYS A 118 7.95 -6.36 20.82
CA CYS A 118 6.53 -6.10 20.60
C CYS A 118 5.80 -7.40 20.43
N LEU A 119 4.56 -7.45 20.88
CA LEU A 119 3.72 -8.62 20.71
C LEU A 119 2.79 -8.46 19.52
#